data_c6a4672e2042ea80d3d5b2bbde3e5063
#
_entry.id   c6a4672e2042ea80d3d5b2bbde3e5063
#
_cell.length_a   1.000
_cell.length_b   1.000
_cell.length_c   1.000
_cell.angle_alpha   90.00
_cell.angle_beta   90.00
_cell.angle_gamma   90.00
#
_symmetry.space_group_name_H-M   'P 1'
#
loop_
_entity.id
_entity.type
_entity.pdbx_description
1 polymer ?
#
loop_
_entity_poly.entity_id
_entity_poly.type
_entity_poly.pdbx_seq_one_letter_code
_entity_poly.pdbx_strand_id
1 'polypeptide(L)'
;QRPSHPRRARSHTHTPSSSARISDQGGEGSEAFGRPGTMAPLLKDELDIVIPTIRNLDFLEMWRPFFQPYHLIIVQDGDPTRTVMVPEGFDYELYNRNDINRILGPKASCISFKDSACRCFGYMVSKKKYVYTIDDDCFVAKDPTGKDIDALAKHIQNLLCPSTPLFFNTLYDPYQEGADFVRGYPFSLREGVPTAVSHGLWLNIPDYDAPTQLVKPRERNGRYVDAVMTIPKGSLFPMCGMNLAFDRELIGPAMYFGLMGDGQPIGRYDDMWAGWCVKVICDHLGLGVKTGLPYIWHSKASNPFVNLKKEYKGIFWQEDIIPFFQAAKLTKECDTVQKCYISLSQQVKEKLGKIDPYFIKLADAMVTWIEAWDMLNSKDSKEADVANGKLKGK
;
A
#
# COMPACT_ATOMS: atom_id res chain seq x y z
N GLN A 1 -47.35 -22.13 43.48
CA GLN A 1 -46.86 -22.83 44.69
C GLN A 1 -45.42 -23.27 44.45
N ARG A 2 -44.50 -22.68 45.21
CA ARG A 2 -43.13 -23.19 45.41
C ARG A 2 -43.17 -24.36 46.41
N PRO A 3 -42.15 -25.21 46.49
CA PRO A 3 -41.31 -25.15 47.67
C PRO A 3 -39.76 -25.19 47.41
N SER A 4 -39.12 -24.77 48.48
CA SER A 4 -37.76 -24.38 48.77
C SER A 4 -36.83 -25.53 49.16
N HIS A 5 -35.53 -25.41 48.75
CA HIS A 5 -34.24 -25.67 49.45
C HIS A 5 -33.95 -27.06 50.10
N PRO A 6 -32.66 -27.47 50.31
CA PRO A 6 -31.53 -26.66 50.78
C PRO A 6 -30.10 -26.96 50.16
N ARG A 7 -29.18 -26.02 50.45
CA ARG A 7 -27.73 -26.08 50.26
C ARG A 7 -27.05 -27.21 51.07
N ARG A 8 -25.97 -27.77 50.49
CA ARG A 8 -24.85 -28.32 51.28
C ARG A 8 -23.54 -27.96 50.62
N ALA A 9 -22.71 -27.21 51.34
CA ALA A 9 -21.31 -26.96 51.07
C ALA A 9 -20.47 -28.20 51.42
N ARG A 10 -19.47 -28.55 50.62
CA ARG A 10 -18.33 -29.36 51.06
C ARG A 10 -17.05 -28.71 50.53
N SER A 11 -16.26 -28.27 51.46
CA SER A 11 -14.85 -27.88 51.31
C SER A 11 -14.00 -29.12 51.03
N HIS A 12 -13.12 -29.06 50.05
CA HIS A 12 -11.93 -29.92 49.98
C HIS A 12 -10.75 -29.06 49.71
N THR A 13 -9.93 -28.97 50.74
CA THR A 13 -8.55 -28.53 50.75
C THR A 13 -7.68 -29.55 50.00
N HIS A 14 -6.91 -29.12 48.99
CA HIS A 14 -5.77 -29.89 48.52
C HIS A 14 -4.50 -29.02 48.54
N THR A 15 -3.55 -29.51 49.30
CA THR A 15 -2.15 -29.07 49.44
C THR A 15 -1.39 -29.36 48.14
N PRO A 16 -0.35 -28.57 47.84
CA PRO A 16 0.41 -28.71 46.60
C PRO A 16 1.54 -29.76 46.71
N SER A 17 1.69 -30.60 45.69
CA SER A 17 2.85 -31.49 45.55
C SER A 17 3.82 -31.01 44.48
N SER A 18 5.01 -30.81 44.94
CA SER A 18 6.38 -30.88 44.34
C SER A 18 6.54 -30.73 42.82
N SER A 19 7.35 -29.70 42.54
CA SER A 19 8.09 -29.41 41.33
C SER A 19 8.96 -30.56 40.81
N ALA A 20 8.81 -30.90 39.53
CA ALA A 20 9.87 -31.54 38.75
C ALA A 20 10.53 -30.50 37.82
N ARG A 21 11.81 -30.23 38.02
CA ARG A 21 12.65 -29.46 37.11
C ARG A 21 12.91 -30.30 35.88
N ILE A 22 12.56 -29.81 34.71
CA ILE A 22 13.08 -30.31 33.45
C ILE A 22 14.16 -29.34 33.02
N SER A 23 15.35 -29.89 32.83
CA SER A 23 16.54 -29.20 32.39
C SER A 23 16.41 -28.67 30.96
N ASP A 24 16.75 -27.42 30.86
CA ASP A 24 16.98 -26.66 29.63
C ASP A 24 18.17 -27.28 28.87
N GLN A 25 17.94 -27.74 27.63
CA GLN A 25 19.00 -27.91 26.65
C GLN A 25 18.61 -27.14 25.39
N GLY A 26 19.49 -26.21 25.05
CA GLY A 26 19.37 -25.22 24.02
C GLY A 26 19.08 -25.75 22.63
N GLY A 27 18.24 -25.03 21.93
CA GLY A 27 18.06 -25.04 20.51
C GLY A 27 18.01 -23.59 20.04
N GLU A 28 19.10 -23.11 19.48
CA GLU A 28 19.15 -21.85 18.74
C GLU A 28 18.21 -21.92 17.54
N GLY A 29 17.28 -20.98 17.42
CA GLY A 29 16.49 -20.81 16.21
C GLY A 29 15.03 -20.47 16.42
N SER A 30 14.72 -19.29 17.02
CA SER A 30 13.49 -18.54 16.73
C SER A 30 13.57 -17.14 17.36
N GLU A 31 14.42 -16.32 16.79
CA GLU A 31 14.32 -14.87 16.98
C GLU A 31 13.44 -14.33 15.85
N ALA A 32 12.18 -14.01 16.14
CA ALA A 32 11.45 -12.93 15.51
C ALA A 32 9.96 -12.92 15.88
N PHE A 33 9.64 -12.80 17.16
CA PHE A 33 8.37 -12.15 17.54
C PHE A 33 8.76 -10.95 18.41
N GLY A 34 8.70 -9.75 17.78
CA GLY A 34 9.04 -8.52 18.45
C GLY A 34 8.21 -8.34 19.73
N ARG A 35 8.89 -8.10 20.83
CA ARG A 35 8.27 -7.74 22.11
C ARG A 35 7.47 -6.44 21.95
N PRO A 36 6.33 -6.29 22.63
CA PRO A 36 5.58 -5.04 22.66
C PRO A 36 6.51 -3.88 23.10
N GLY A 37 6.52 -2.78 22.36
CA GLY A 37 7.28 -1.58 22.69
C GLY A 37 8.65 -1.44 22.02
N THR A 38 9.09 -2.36 21.16
CA THR A 38 10.28 -2.13 20.33
C THR A 38 9.95 -1.17 19.19
N MET A 39 10.69 -0.05 19.10
CA MET A 39 10.62 0.84 17.94
C MET A 39 10.87 0.03 16.66
N ALA A 40 10.09 0.31 15.59
CA ALA A 40 10.34 -0.28 14.28
C ALA A 40 11.80 -0.05 13.88
N PRO A 41 12.46 -1.04 13.26
CA PRO A 41 13.85 -0.86 12.84
C PRO A 41 13.96 0.25 11.81
N LEU A 42 15.05 1.01 11.86
CA LEU A 42 15.35 2.02 10.86
C LEU A 42 15.89 1.32 9.60
N LEU A 43 15.03 1.14 8.60
CA LEU A 43 15.34 0.44 7.35
C LEU A 43 15.82 1.40 6.25
N LYS A 44 16.67 2.38 6.57
CA LYS A 44 17.13 3.42 5.63
C LYS A 44 17.79 2.87 4.37
N ASP A 45 18.42 1.70 4.46
CA ASP A 45 19.08 1.05 3.32
C ASP A 45 18.13 0.14 2.53
N GLU A 46 16.92 -0.11 3.05
CA GLU A 46 15.93 -1.01 2.46
C GLU A 46 14.64 -0.29 2.01
N LEU A 47 14.49 1.02 2.24
CA LEU A 47 13.27 1.77 1.98
C LEU A 47 13.54 3.07 1.25
N ASP A 48 12.75 3.34 0.20
CA ASP A 48 12.64 4.64 -0.46
C ASP A 48 11.26 5.25 -0.22
N ILE A 49 11.22 6.60 -0.18
CA ILE A 49 9.96 7.36 -0.10
C ILE A 49 9.69 7.99 -1.45
N VAL A 50 8.55 7.65 -2.07
CA VAL A 50 8.15 8.16 -3.40
C VAL A 50 7.08 9.22 -3.27
N ILE A 51 7.34 10.41 -3.84
CA ILE A 51 6.46 11.59 -3.73
C ILE A 51 6.16 12.12 -5.13
N PRO A 52 4.89 12.06 -5.62
CA PRO A 52 4.47 12.79 -6.80
C PRO A 52 4.22 14.25 -6.42
N THR A 53 4.60 15.20 -7.28
CA THR A 53 4.37 16.62 -6.98
C THR A 53 4.24 17.48 -8.23
N ILE A 54 3.53 18.59 -8.09
CA ILE A 54 3.44 19.69 -9.05
C ILE A 54 3.85 21.03 -8.43
N ARG A 55 4.33 21.02 -7.17
CA ARG A 55 4.65 22.21 -6.37
C ARG A 55 5.94 22.02 -5.57
N ASN A 56 6.38 23.08 -4.89
CA ASN A 56 7.49 23.00 -3.94
C ASN A 56 7.10 22.10 -2.76
N LEU A 57 8.10 21.45 -2.19
CA LEU A 57 7.92 20.39 -1.19
C LEU A 57 8.11 20.91 0.24
N ASP A 58 7.64 22.13 0.54
CA ASP A 58 7.73 22.73 1.88
C ASP A 58 7.07 21.87 2.97
N PHE A 59 6.10 21.03 2.59
CA PHE A 59 5.45 20.09 3.50
C PHE A 59 6.42 19.10 4.14
N LEU A 60 7.57 18.83 3.52
CA LEU A 60 8.63 17.96 4.04
C LEU A 60 9.25 18.48 5.34
N GLU A 61 9.16 19.79 5.62
CA GLU A 61 9.63 20.33 6.89
C GLU A 61 8.92 19.72 8.10
N MET A 62 7.61 19.44 7.97
CA MET A 62 6.87 18.75 9.01
C MET A 62 7.24 17.27 9.13
N TRP A 63 7.61 16.66 8.01
CA TRP A 63 8.04 15.26 7.95
C TRP A 63 9.51 15.03 8.26
N ARG A 64 10.30 16.10 8.41
CA ARG A 64 11.74 16.03 8.66
C ARG A 64 12.14 15.06 9.77
N PRO A 65 11.48 15.01 10.95
CA PRO A 65 11.85 14.08 12.02
C PRO A 65 11.76 12.61 11.62
N PHE A 66 10.93 12.29 10.60
CA PHE A 66 10.64 10.92 10.20
C PHE A 66 11.29 10.56 8.85
N PHE A 67 11.40 11.49 7.91
CA PHE A 67 11.83 11.20 6.54
C PHE A 67 13.30 11.51 6.27
N GLN A 68 13.92 12.40 7.03
CA GLN A 68 15.31 12.82 6.77
C GLN A 68 16.32 11.68 6.70
N PRO A 69 16.19 10.56 7.44
CA PRO A 69 17.12 9.43 7.32
C PRO A 69 16.99 8.62 6.03
N TYR A 70 15.95 8.84 5.24
CA TYR A 70 15.60 8.03 4.08
C TYR A 70 15.86 8.77 2.78
N HIS A 71 16.08 7.99 1.70
CA HIS A 71 16.18 8.52 0.35
C HIS A 71 14.78 8.79 -0.23
N LEU A 72 14.62 9.97 -0.87
CA LEU A 72 13.39 10.39 -1.50
C LEU A 72 13.49 10.25 -3.02
N ILE A 73 12.46 9.69 -3.64
CA ILE A 73 12.30 9.68 -5.09
C ILE A 73 11.13 10.59 -5.43
N ILE A 74 11.43 11.76 -5.98
CA ILE A 74 10.44 12.78 -6.30
C ILE A 74 10.10 12.68 -7.79
N VAL A 75 8.80 12.53 -8.10
CA VAL A 75 8.31 12.48 -9.48
C VAL A 75 7.49 13.73 -9.75
N GLN A 76 8.07 14.65 -10.50
CA GLN A 76 7.44 15.91 -10.86
C GLN A 76 6.50 15.71 -12.05
N ASP A 77 5.23 16.00 -11.81
CA ASP A 77 4.20 16.15 -12.85
C ASP A 77 4.09 17.60 -13.32
N GLY A 78 3.42 17.85 -14.43
CA GLY A 78 3.18 19.18 -14.97
C GLY A 78 4.28 19.68 -15.91
N ASP A 79 4.64 20.97 -15.79
CA ASP A 79 5.65 21.60 -16.64
C ASP A 79 7.07 21.17 -16.24
N PRO A 80 7.79 20.44 -17.10
CA PRO A 80 9.13 19.96 -16.78
C PRO A 80 10.20 21.06 -16.74
N THR A 81 9.88 22.28 -17.19
CA THR A 81 10.80 23.43 -17.11
C THR A 81 10.74 24.13 -15.75
N ARG A 82 9.71 23.85 -14.96
CA ARG A 82 9.56 24.44 -13.64
C ARG A 82 10.51 23.77 -12.65
N THR A 83 11.30 24.57 -11.95
CA THR A 83 12.11 24.09 -10.83
C THR A 83 11.22 23.81 -9.62
N VAL A 84 11.27 22.58 -9.10
CA VAL A 84 10.65 22.20 -7.83
C VAL A 84 11.70 22.36 -6.74
N MET A 85 11.35 23.10 -5.68
CA MET A 85 12.23 23.28 -4.53
C MET A 85 12.00 22.18 -3.51
N VAL A 86 13.10 21.55 -3.08
CA VAL A 86 13.13 20.57 -1.98
C VAL A 86 13.88 21.23 -0.83
N PRO A 87 13.37 21.17 0.42
CA PRO A 87 14.09 21.70 1.58
C PRO A 87 15.47 21.08 1.75
N GLU A 88 16.42 21.87 2.25
CA GLU A 88 17.80 21.41 2.47
C GLU A 88 17.87 20.24 3.45
N GLY A 89 18.86 19.36 3.28
CA GLY A 89 19.18 18.26 4.20
C GLY A 89 18.43 16.97 3.95
N PHE A 90 17.65 16.88 2.88
CA PHE A 90 17.11 15.61 2.38
C PHE A 90 18.02 15.02 1.30
N ASP A 91 18.18 13.70 1.31
CA ASP A 91 18.77 12.93 0.23
C ASP A 91 17.70 12.58 -0.79
N TYR A 92 17.82 13.02 -2.04
CA TYR A 92 16.74 12.82 -3.02
C TYR A 92 17.23 12.73 -4.46
N GLU A 93 16.40 12.07 -5.27
CA GLU A 93 16.42 12.14 -6.73
C GLU A 93 15.11 12.78 -7.21
N LEU A 94 15.19 13.63 -8.25
CA LEU A 94 14.03 14.28 -8.86
C LEU A 94 13.95 13.93 -10.34
N TYR A 95 12.79 13.40 -10.74
CA TYR A 95 12.50 13.03 -12.11
C TYR A 95 11.28 13.78 -12.63
N ASN A 96 11.38 14.30 -13.84
CA ASN A 96 10.29 14.92 -14.56
C ASN A 96 9.96 14.16 -15.85
N ARG A 97 9.00 14.66 -16.63
CA ARG A 97 8.58 14.03 -17.89
C ARG A 97 9.74 13.83 -18.88
N ASN A 98 10.71 14.74 -18.95
CA ASN A 98 11.84 14.62 -19.86
C ASN A 98 12.78 13.48 -19.44
N ASP A 99 13.00 13.33 -18.14
CA ASP A 99 13.79 12.23 -17.59
C ASP A 99 13.11 10.88 -17.83
N ILE A 100 11.82 10.80 -17.59
CA ILE A 100 11.01 9.58 -17.83
C ILE A 100 11.09 9.18 -19.30
N ASN A 101 10.89 10.14 -20.22
CA ASN A 101 11.00 9.89 -21.66
C ASN A 101 12.41 9.44 -22.07
N ARG A 102 13.45 10.03 -21.49
CA ARG A 102 14.85 9.68 -21.77
C ARG A 102 15.18 8.26 -21.26
N ILE A 103 14.70 7.90 -20.07
CA ILE A 103 15.02 6.62 -19.44
C ILE A 103 14.24 5.47 -20.07
N LEU A 104 12.94 5.65 -20.30
CA LEU A 104 12.05 4.60 -20.80
C LEU A 104 11.93 4.57 -22.33
N GLY A 105 12.33 5.64 -23.03
CA GLY A 105 12.16 5.74 -24.48
C GLY A 105 10.69 5.54 -24.90
N PRO A 106 10.41 4.68 -25.89
CA PRO A 106 9.03 4.42 -26.34
C PRO A 106 8.10 3.86 -25.24
N LYS A 107 8.65 3.19 -24.23
CA LYS A 107 7.88 2.62 -23.11
C LYS A 107 7.36 3.69 -22.13
N ALA A 108 7.86 4.94 -22.21
CA ALA A 108 7.37 6.05 -21.39
C ALA A 108 5.87 6.32 -21.59
N SER A 109 5.29 5.85 -22.69
CA SER A 109 3.86 5.96 -22.97
C SER A 109 2.96 5.26 -21.95
N CYS A 110 3.49 4.35 -21.12
CA CYS A 110 2.73 3.75 -20.03
C CYS A 110 2.64 4.63 -18.78
N ILE A 111 3.46 5.69 -18.66
CA ILE A 111 3.41 6.59 -17.50
C ILE A 111 2.40 7.72 -17.75
N SER A 112 1.47 7.88 -16.82
CA SER A 112 0.46 8.95 -16.83
C SER A 112 1.04 10.29 -16.39
N PHE A 113 0.46 11.38 -16.91
CA PHE A 113 0.76 12.75 -16.50
C PHE A 113 -0.54 13.56 -16.30
N LYS A 114 -0.45 14.67 -15.59
CA LYS A 114 -1.59 15.44 -15.04
C LYS A 114 -2.47 14.59 -14.13
N ASP A 115 -1.80 13.67 -13.46
CA ASP A 115 -2.39 12.72 -12.53
C ASP A 115 -1.31 12.17 -11.58
N SER A 116 -1.69 11.87 -10.34
CA SER A 116 -0.76 11.33 -9.33
C SER A 116 -0.15 9.98 -9.70
N ALA A 117 -0.72 9.28 -10.68
CA ALA A 117 -0.20 8.01 -11.21
C ALA A 117 1.23 8.11 -11.78
N CYS A 118 1.74 9.32 -12.07
CA CYS A 118 3.14 9.50 -12.48
C CYS A 118 4.13 8.92 -11.44
N ARG A 119 3.74 8.83 -10.16
CA ARG A 119 4.54 8.22 -9.08
C ARG A 119 4.98 6.79 -9.35
N CYS A 120 4.27 6.05 -10.20
CA CYS A 120 4.63 4.69 -10.57
C CYS A 120 6.04 4.61 -11.17
N PHE A 121 6.50 5.66 -11.84
CA PHE A 121 7.88 5.73 -12.29
C PHE A 121 8.87 5.67 -11.11
N GLY A 122 8.57 6.34 -10.00
CA GLY A 122 9.37 6.25 -8.77
C GLY A 122 9.43 4.83 -8.21
N TYR A 123 8.33 4.08 -8.25
CA TYR A 123 8.32 2.67 -7.85
C TYR A 123 9.21 1.79 -8.73
N MET A 124 9.25 2.11 -10.04
CA MET A 124 10.03 1.38 -11.04
C MET A 124 11.53 1.61 -10.87
N VAL A 125 11.96 2.85 -10.59
CA VAL A 125 13.39 3.20 -10.45
C VAL A 125 13.97 2.88 -9.09
N SER A 126 13.17 2.83 -8.03
CA SER A 126 13.59 2.39 -6.71
C SER A 126 14.30 1.03 -6.79
N LYS A 127 15.36 0.85 -6.00
CA LYS A 127 16.11 -0.41 -5.87
C LYS A 127 15.99 -1.01 -4.48
N LYS A 128 15.19 -0.37 -3.63
CA LYS A 128 14.96 -0.82 -2.26
C LYS A 128 13.85 -1.86 -2.20
N LYS A 129 13.88 -2.65 -1.13
CA LYS A 129 12.88 -3.68 -0.86
C LYS A 129 11.50 -3.08 -0.57
N TYR A 130 11.46 -2.00 0.20
CA TYR A 130 10.23 -1.33 0.58
C TYR A 130 10.10 0.03 -0.09
N VAL A 131 8.86 0.38 -0.42
CA VAL A 131 8.49 1.71 -0.88
C VAL A 131 7.37 2.24 -0.01
N TYR A 132 7.52 3.47 0.48
CA TYR A 132 6.44 4.27 1.03
C TYR A 132 6.09 5.39 0.07
N THR A 133 4.81 5.69 -0.13
CA THR A 133 4.38 6.81 -0.96
C THR A 133 3.35 7.67 -0.24
N ILE A 134 3.44 8.98 -0.45
CA ILE A 134 2.61 10.00 0.18
C ILE A 134 2.40 11.17 -0.80
N ASP A 135 1.26 11.85 -0.72
CA ASP A 135 0.97 13.06 -1.51
C ASP A 135 1.54 14.32 -0.86
N ASP A 136 1.84 15.32 -1.68
CA ASP A 136 2.46 16.61 -1.27
C ASP A 136 1.50 17.58 -0.53
N ASP A 137 0.28 17.14 -0.21
CA ASP A 137 -0.71 17.82 0.63
C ASP A 137 -1.13 16.99 1.87
N CYS A 138 -0.34 15.99 2.18
CA CYS A 138 -0.49 15.12 3.34
C CYS A 138 0.56 15.44 4.41
N PHE A 139 0.11 15.72 5.62
CA PHE A 139 0.92 16.19 6.74
C PHE A 139 0.94 15.18 7.88
N VAL A 140 1.83 15.39 8.85
CA VAL A 140 1.89 14.58 10.06
C VAL A 140 0.59 14.72 10.83
N ALA A 141 -0.06 13.59 11.11
CA ALA A 141 -1.22 13.56 11.99
C ALA A 141 -0.80 13.42 13.46
N LYS A 142 -1.73 13.73 14.37
CA LYS A 142 -1.56 13.50 15.80
C LYS A 142 -2.50 12.40 16.28
N ASP A 143 -2.01 11.59 17.19
CA ASP A 143 -2.82 10.61 17.89
C ASP A 143 -3.77 11.30 18.92
N PRO A 144 -4.70 10.59 19.56
CA PRO A 144 -5.59 11.16 20.55
C PRO A 144 -4.89 11.76 21.78
N THR A 145 -3.62 11.45 22.02
CA THR A 145 -2.82 12.06 23.11
C THR A 145 -2.14 13.37 22.69
N GLY A 146 -2.22 13.71 21.39
CA GLY A 146 -1.57 14.88 20.80
C GLY A 146 -0.13 14.63 20.32
N LYS A 147 0.35 13.39 20.37
CA LYS A 147 1.68 13.01 19.87
C LYS A 147 1.67 12.89 18.35
N ASP A 148 2.73 13.32 17.71
CA ASP A 148 2.94 13.16 16.27
C ASP A 148 3.06 11.69 15.90
N ILE A 149 2.35 11.27 14.86
CA ILE A 149 2.33 9.89 14.36
C ILE A 149 3.51 9.70 13.41
N ASP A 150 4.40 8.77 13.75
CA ASP A 150 5.37 8.23 12.80
C ASP A 150 4.68 7.23 11.86
N ALA A 151 4.14 7.76 10.76
CA ALA A 151 3.43 6.95 9.79
C ALA A 151 4.35 5.92 9.12
N LEU A 152 5.61 6.31 8.85
CA LEU A 152 6.58 5.42 8.20
C LEU A 152 6.92 4.22 9.08
N ALA A 153 7.25 4.45 10.35
CA ALA A 153 7.56 3.36 11.29
C ALA A 153 6.39 2.38 11.43
N LYS A 154 5.14 2.90 11.46
CA LYS A 154 3.96 2.03 11.55
C LYS A 154 3.74 1.21 10.29
N HIS A 155 3.97 1.77 9.09
CA HIS A 155 3.94 1.01 7.84
C HIS A 155 4.98 -0.10 7.81
N ILE A 156 6.22 0.20 8.22
CA ILE A 156 7.29 -0.80 8.34
C ILE A 156 6.86 -1.93 9.27
N GLN A 157 6.33 -1.60 10.46
CA GLN A 157 5.81 -2.59 11.40
C GLN A 157 4.73 -3.47 10.76
N ASN A 158 3.79 -2.88 10.03
CA ASN A 158 2.73 -3.61 9.35
C ASN A 158 3.26 -4.57 8.28
N LEU A 159 4.27 -4.16 7.50
CA LEU A 159 4.89 -4.99 6.46
C LEU A 159 5.71 -6.14 7.05
N LEU A 160 6.40 -5.91 8.15
CA LEU A 160 7.20 -6.93 8.84
C LEU A 160 6.34 -7.97 9.57
N CYS A 161 5.11 -7.64 9.93
CA CYS A 161 4.20 -8.57 10.60
C CYS A 161 3.38 -9.36 9.57
N PRO A 162 3.24 -10.70 9.72
CA PRO A 162 2.40 -11.51 8.85
C PRO A 162 0.93 -11.06 8.84
N SER A 163 0.23 -11.39 7.77
CA SER A 163 -1.21 -11.20 7.58
C SER A 163 -1.95 -12.52 7.66
N THR A 164 -3.20 -12.51 8.12
CA THR A 164 -4.04 -13.71 8.26
C THR A 164 -5.33 -13.61 7.42
N PRO A 165 -5.24 -13.60 6.07
CA PRO A 165 -6.39 -13.32 5.21
C PRO A 165 -7.37 -14.48 5.05
N LEU A 166 -6.99 -15.72 5.46
CA LEU A 166 -7.74 -16.93 5.17
C LEU A 166 -8.80 -17.26 6.21
N PHE A 167 -8.71 -16.72 7.41
CA PHE A 167 -9.63 -16.97 8.50
C PHE A 167 -9.82 -15.71 9.34
N PHE A 168 -11.05 -15.27 9.52
CA PHE A 168 -11.32 -14.09 10.33
C PHE A 168 -11.24 -14.43 11.82
N ASN A 169 -10.38 -13.70 12.54
CA ASN A 169 -10.21 -13.88 13.98
C ASN A 169 -11.24 -13.05 14.74
N THR A 170 -12.26 -13.71 15.31
CA THR A 170 -13.31 -13.04 16.08
C THR A 170 -12.85 -12.55 17.45
N LEU A 171 -11.63 -12.89 17.88
CA LEU A 171 -11.00 -12.36 19.09
C LEU A 171 -10.21 -11.07 18.80
N TYR A 172 -10.53 -10.40 17.69
CA TYR A 172 -9.89 -9.15 17.34
C TYR A 172 -10.23 -8.06 18.37
N ASP A 173 -9.20 -7.51 18.99
CA ASP A 173 -9.30 -6.35 19.88
C ASP A 173 -8.31 -5.27 19.38
N PRO A 174 -8.80 -4.10 18.95
CA PRO A 174 -7.93 -3.04 18.46
C PRO A 174 -7.03 -2.40 19.55
N TYR A 175 -7.33 -2.67 20.81
CA TYR A 175 -6.57 -2.14 21.95
C TYR A 175 -5.55 -3.13 22.53
N GLN A 176 -5.52 -4.35 22.02
CA GLN A 176 -4.52 -5.35 22.42
C GLN A 176 -3.39 -5.42 21.40
N GLU A 177 -2.16 -5.41 21.91
CA GLU A 177 -0.99 -5.74 21.12
C GLU A 177 -0.84 -7.27 21.05
N GLY A 178 -0.62 -7.76 19.82
CA GLY A 178 -0.39 -9.18 19.59
C GLY A 178 -1.53 -9.88 18.86
N ALA A 179 -1.34 -11.15 18.61
CA ALA A 179 -2.24 -11.98 17.82
C ALA A 179 -2.73 -13.16 18.68
N ASP A 180 -3.60 -12.87 19.65
CA ASP A 180 -4.36 -13.94 20.28
C ASP A 180 -5.38 -14.51 19.28
N PHE A 181 -5.53 -15.84 19.27
CA PHE A 181 -6.43 -16.51 18.34
C PHE A 181 -7.66 -17.04 19.05
N VAL A 182 -8.83 -16.79 18.47
CA VAL A 182 -10.08 -17.35 18.97
C VAL A 182 -10.03 -18.88 18.99
N ARG A 183 -10.71 -19.47 19.96
CA ARG A 183 -10.90 -20.93 20.01
C ARG A 183 -11.51 -21.43 18.70
N GLY A 184 -10.85 -22.37 18.04
CA GLY A 184 -11.24 -22.88 16.72
C GLY A 184 -10.47 -22.26 15.54
N TYR A 185 -9.63 -21.26 15.80
CA TYR A 185 -8.73 -20.77 14.77
C TYR A 185 -7.73 -21.88 14.41
N PRO A 186 -7.63 -22.29 13.12
CA PRO A 186 -6.77 -23.40 12.71
C PRO A 186 -5.29 -23.12 13.02
N PHE A 187 -4.60 -24.05 13.64
CA PHE A 187 -3.18 -23.88 13.97
C PHE A 187 -2.32 -23.64 12.73
N SER A 188 -2.60 -24.36 11.64
CA SER A 188 -1.89 -24.22 10.36
C SER A 188 -2.01 -22.83 9.70
N LEU A 189 -2.97 -22.00 10.13
CA LEU A 189 -3.17 -20.64 9.59
C LEU A 189 -2.65 -19.54 10.52
N ARG A 190 -2.14 -19.89 11.71
CA ARG A 190 -1.68 -18.90 12.69
C ARG A 190 -0.36 -18.23 12.32
N GLU A 191 0.48 -18.92 11.54
CA GLU A 191 1.72 -18.37 11.03
C GLU A 191 1.47 -17.20 10.07
N GLY A 192 0.32 -17.22 9.39
CA GLY A 192 -0.07 -16.19 8.43
C GLY A 192 0.68 -16.28 7.10
N VAL A 193 0.64 -15.19 6.34
CA VAL A 193 1.32 -15.02 5.04
C VAL A 193 2.09 -13.71 5.04
N PRO A 194 3.13 -13.55 4.18
CA PRO A 194 3.85 -12.29 4.06
C PRO A 194 2.91 -11.13 3.71
N THR A 195 3.09 -9.99 4.36
CA THR A 195 2.35 -8.76 4.07
C THR A 195 3.00 -8.03 2.92
N ALA A 196 2.30 -7.92 1.79
CA ALA A 196 2.80 -7.23 0.61
C ALA A 196 2.45 -5.73 0.59
N VAL A 197 1.31 -5.34 1.19
CA VAL A 197 0.81 -3.95 1.18
C VAL A 197 0.33 -3.54 2.56
N SER A 198 0.73 -2.34 2.99
CA SER A 198 0.24 -1.63 4.16
C SER A 198 -0.39 -0.31 3.72
N HIS A 199 -1.70 -0.21 3.82
CA HIS A 199 -2.49 0.97 3.52
C HIS A 199 -2.84 1.70 4.80
N GLY A 200 -2.53 3.00 4.88
CA GLY A 200 -2.90 3.86 6.00
C GLY A 200 -4.16 4.66 5.72
N LEU A 201 -4.70 5.26 6.76
CA LEU A 201 -5.88 6.12 6.71
C LEU A 201 -5.48 7.61 6.80
N TRP A 202 -6.46 8.50 6.77
CA TRP A 202 -6.26 9.94 6.87
C TRP A 202 -7.32 10.60 7.76
N LEU A 203 -6.91 11.65 8.43
CA LEU A 203 -7.75 12.55 9.20
C LEU A 203 -8.04 13.84 8.40
N ASN A 204 -9.00 14.62 8.84
CA ASN A 204 -9.46 15.88 8.30
C ASN A 204 -10.26 15.70 7.01
N ILE A 205 -9.74 15.99 5.84
CA ILE A 205 -10.50 15.98 4.58
C ILE A 205 -10.59 14.55 4.05
N PRO A 206 -11.81 13.97 3.97
CA PRO A 206 -11.97 12.63 3.38
C PRO A 206 -11.79 12.66 1.87
N ASP A 207 -11.21 11.58 1.35
CA ASP A 207 -11.06 11.39 -0.09
C ASP A 207 -12.33 10.80 -0.68
N TYR A 208 -13.32 11.68 -0.89
CA TYR A 208 -14.58 11.31 -1.51
C TYR A 208 -14.53 11.41 -3.02
N ASP A 209 -15.35 10.60 -3.70
CA ASP A 209 -15.73 10.86 -5.08
C ASP A 209 -16.45 12.22 -5.21
N ALA A 210 -16.50 12.75 -6.42
CA ALA A 210 -17.07 14.06 -6.67
C ALA A 210 -18.57 14.18 -6.30
N PRO A 211 -19.43 13.19 -6.59
CA PRO A 211 -20.83 13.22 -6.11
C PRO A 211 -20.94 13.33 -4.61
N THR A 212 -20.15 12.57 -3.85
CA THR A 212 -20.15 12.62 -2.39
C THR A 212 -19.61 13.97 -1.88
N GLN A 213 -18.55 14.51 -2.50
CA GLN A 213 -18.04 15.86 -2.16
C GLN A 213 -19.09 16.94 -2.34
N LEU A 214 -19.93 16.86 -3.39
CA LEU A 214 -21.00 17.84 -3.65
C LEU A 214 -22.10 17.79 -2.59
N VAL A 215 -22.43 16.62 -2.06
CA VAL A 215 -23.48 16.48 -1.03
C VAL A 215 -22.95 16.60 0.39
N LYS A 216 -21.64 16.39 0.61
CA LYS A 216 -20.97 16.45 1.92
C LYS A 216 -19.77 17.41 1.94
N PRO A 217 -19.92 18.67 1.53
CA PRO A 217 -18.77 19.58 1.30
C PRO A 217 -18.03 19.99 2.59
N ARG A 218 -18.62 19.76 3.76
CA ARG A 218 -18.07 20.13 5.07
C ARG A 218 -17.70 18.94 5.95
N GLU A 219 -17.80 17.74 5.42
CA GLU A 219 -17.45 16.54 6.17
C GLU A 219 -15.95 16.54 6.50
N ARG A 220 -15.61 16.04 7.70
CA ARG A 220 -14.24 15.91 8.18
C ARG A 220 -14.09 14.60 8.96
N ASN A 221 -13.03 13.87 8.68
CA ASN A 221 -12.63 12.71 9.46
C ASN A 221 -11.93 13.19 10.74
N GLY A 222 -12.64 13.14 11.85
CA GLY A 222 -12.12 13.53 13.16
C GLY A 222 -11.93 12.35 14.12
N ARG A 223 -12.20 11.12 13.68
CA ARG A 223 -12.11 9.94 14.55
C ARG A 223 -10.85 9.15 14.23
N TYR A 224 -10.10 8.89 15.28
CA TYR A 224 -8.96 7.98 15.25
C TYR A 224 -9.39 6.60 15.77
N VAL A 225 -9.05 5.54 15.06
CA VAL A 225 -9.27 4.16 15.48
C VAL A 225 -7.91 3.47 15.52
N ASP A 226 -7.52 3.02 16.70
CA ASP A 226 -6.25 2.33 16.91
C ASP A 226 -6.36 0.86 16.48
N ALA A 227 -6.37 0.65 15.17
CA ALA A 227 -6.58 -0.67 14.60
C ALA A 227 -5.81 -0.87 13.29
N VAL A 228 -5.29 -2.09 13.12
CA VAL A 228 -4.78 -2.60 11.84
C VAL A 228 -5.52 -3.88 11.51
N MET A 229 -6.07 -3.97 10.31
CA MET A 229 -6.85 -5.12 9.86
C MET A 229 -6.22 -5.76 8.63
N THR A 230 -6.21 -7.09 8.58
CA THR A 230 -5.94 -7.84 7.33
C THR A 230 -7.20 -7.84 6.46
N ILE A 231 -7.05 -7.50 5.19
CA ILE A 231 -8.14 -7.62 4.21
C ILE A 231 -8.35 -9.09 3.87
N PRO A 232 -9.54 -9.66 4.07
CA PRO A 232 -9.82 -11.06 3.82
C PRO A 232 -9.59 -11.45 2.35
N LYS A 233 -9.18 -12.70 2.12
CA LYS A 233 -9.11 -13.27 0.77
C LYS A 233 -10.48 -13.22 0.09
N GLY A 234 -10.50 -12.84 -1.18
CA GLY A 234 -11.71 -12.70 -1.99
C GLY A 234 -12.41 -11.34 -1.89
N SER A 235 -11.98 -10.46 -0.99
CA SER A 235 -12.47 -9.07 -0.94
C SER A 235 -11.64 -8.18 -1.84
N LEU A 236 -12.26 -7.39 -2.70
CA LEU A 236 -11.57 -6.34 -3.43
C LEU A 236 -11.15 -5.22 -2.47
N PHE A 237 -10.05 -4.57 -2.80
CA PHE A 237 -9.46 -3.55 -1.97
C PHE A 237 -9.01 -2.35 -2.82
N PRO A 238 -9.75 -1.23 -2.83
CA PRO A 238 -9.30 0.02 -3.43
C PRO A 238 -8.18 0.61 -2.58
N MET A 239 -6.97 0.75 -3.13
CA MET A 239 -5.88 1.44 -2.46
C MET A 239 -6.06 2.95 -2.50
N CYS A 240 -5.33 3.66 -1.66
CA CYS A 240 -5.15 5.09 -1.76
C CYS A 240 -3.65 5.43 -1.70
N GLY A 241 -3.14 6.10 -2.72
CA GLY A 241 -1.73 6.46 -2.84
C GLY A 241 -1.27 7.56 -1.88
N MET A 242 -2.20 8.22 -1.18
CA MET A 242 -1.87 9.26 -0.21
C MET A 242 -1.07 8.76 1.01
N ASN A 243 -1.25 7.48 1.38
CA ASN A 243 -0.64 6.91 2.59
C ASN A 243 -0.49 5.40 2.41
N LEU A 244 0.52 4.97 1.67
CA LEU A 244 0.66 3.61 1.21
C LEU A 244 2.12 3.15 1.28
N ALA A 245 2.35 1.95 1.83
CA ALA A 245 3.64 1.28 1.74
C ALA A 245 3.47 -0.15 1.22
N PHE A 246 4.49 -0.65 0.56
CA PHE A 246 4.47 -2.02 0.03
C PHE A 246 5.87 -2.63 -0.04
N ASP A 247 5.91 -3.96 0.03
CA ASP A 247 7.11 -4.72 -0.26
C ASP A 247 7.27 -4.83 -1.79
N ARG A 248 8.25 -4.13 -2.33
CA ARG A 248 8.51 -4.02 -3.76
C ARG A 248 8.97 -5.33 -4.38
N GLU A 249 9.63 -6.20 -3.61
CA GLU A 249 10.05 -7.51 -4.08
C GLU A 249 8.86 -8.47 -4.20
N LEU A 250 7.88 -8.35 -3.29
CA LEU A 250 6.69 -9.19 -3.30
C LEU A 250 5.64 -8.78 -4.31
N ILE A 251 5.42 -7.46 -4.54
CA ILE A 251 4.27 -6.98 -5.33
C ILE A 251 4.59 -5.82 -6.27
N GLY A 252 5.81 -5.30 -6.26
CA GLY A 252 6.19 -4.10 -7.02
C GLY A 252 5.76 -4.08 -8.49
N PRO A 253 5.97 -5.17 -9.27
CA PRO A 253 5.53 -5.20 -10.67
C PRO A 253 4.03 -5.00 -10.90
N ALA A 254 3.18 -5.20 -9.88
CA ALA A 254 1.74 -4.96 -9.97
C ALA A 254 1.33 -3.53 -9.54
N MET A 255 2.25 -2.73 -9.00
CA MET A 255 1.97 -1.39 -8.49
C MET A 255 1.93 -0.34 -9.62
N TYR A 256 1.13 -0.63 -10.63
CA TYR A 256 0.86 0.24 -11.77
C TYR A 256 -0.51 0.90 -11.65
N PHE A 257 -0.53 2.22 -11.56
CA PHE A 257 -1.77 3.00 -11.36
C PHE A 257 -2.52 3.31 -12.67
N GLY A 258 -2.08 2.72 -13.77
CA GLY A 258 -2.78 2.76 -15.05
C GLY A 258 -2.59 4.04 -15.85
N LEU A 259 -3.39 4.21 -16.89
CA LEU A 259 -3.42 5.37 -17.75
C LEU A 259 -4.52 6.34 -17.33
N MET A 260 -4.15 7.45 -16.69
CA MET A 260 -5.07 8.47 -16.19
C MET A 260 -4.65 9.88 -16.65
N GLY A 261 -5.53 10.86 -16.52
CA GLY A 261 -5.18 12.27 -16.69
C GLY A 261 -4.97 12.70 -18.14
N ASP A 262 -3.75 13.09 -18.50
CA ASP A 262 -3.47 13.75 -19.79
C ASP A 262 -3.75 12.84 -21.01
N GLY A 263 -4.68 13.29 -21.88
CA GLY A 263 -5.07 12.53 -23.08
C GLY A 263 -5.90 11.28 -22.80
N GLN A 264 -6.35 11.06 -21.56
CA GLN A 264 -7.20 9.94 -21.19
C GLN A 264 -8.65 10.40 -20.92
N PRO A 265 -9.64 9.51 -21.13
CA PRO A 265 -11.04 9.83 -20.92
C PRO A 265 -11.44 9.92 -19.45
N ILE A 266 -10.52 9.62 -18.52
CA ILE A 266 -10.75 9.44 -17.10
C ILE A 266 -9.53 9.89 -16.28
N GLY A 267 -9.73 10.21 -15.02
CA GLY A 267 -8.72 10.45 -13.99
C GLY A 267 -9.26 10.06 -12.63
N ARG A 268 -8.41 10.05 -11.57
CA ARG A 268 -8.80 9.84 -10.18
C ARG A 268 -9.33 8.45 -9.80
N TYR A 269 -9.07 7.44 -10.61
CA TYR A 269 -9.32 6.02 -10.28
C TYR A 269 -8.05 5.18 -10.35
N ASP A 270 -6.91 5.84 -10.42
CA ASP A 270 -5.59 5.29 -10.62
C ASP A 270 -5.22 4.25 -9.54
N ASP A 271 -5.14 4.69 -8.31
CA ASP A 271 -4.77 3.87 -7.16
C ASP A 271 -5.87 2.87 -6.77
N MET A 272 -7.14 3.25 -6.89
CA MET A 272 -8.26 2.37 -6.54
C MET A 272 -8.34 1.15 -7.46
N TRP A 273 -8.28 1.36 -8.78
CA TRP A 273 -8.33 0.25 -9.73
C TRP A 273 -7.05 -0.60 -9.69
N ALA A 274 -5.89 0.04 -9.47
CA ALA A 274 -4.66 -0.69 -9.20
C ALA A 274 -4.80 -1.59 -7.95
N GLY A 275 -5.45 -1.10 -6.90
CA GLY A 275 -5.72 -1.87 -5.69
C GLY A 275 -6.51 -3.15 -5.95
N TRP A 276 -7.46 -3.12 -6.86
CA TRP A 276 -8.20 -4.33 -7.26
C TRP A 276 -7.30 -5.33 -7.98
N CYS A 277 -6.47 -4.86 -8.92
CA CYS A 277 -5.48 -5.73 -9.59
C CYS A 277 -4.51 -6.36 -8.58
N VAL A 278 -3.93 -5.52 -7.72
CA VAL A 278 -2.98 -5.94 -6.68
C VAL A 278 -3.62 -6.97 -5.75
N LYS A 279 -4.88 -6.74 -5.31
CA LYS A 279 -5.56 -7.65 -4.39
C LYS A 279 -5.83 -9.03 -5.01
N VAL A 280 -6.25 -9.08 -6.29
CA VAL A 280 -6.43 -10.35 -7.00
C VAL A 280 -5.10 -11.12 -7.08
N ILE A 281 -4.00 -10.44 -7.34
CA ILE A 281 -2.66 -11.05 -7.41
C ILE A 281 -2.19 -11.51 -6.02
N CYS A 282 -2.36 -10.68 -4.99
CA CYS A 282 -2.02 -11.07 -3.61
C CYS A 282 -2.79 -12.32 -3.18
N ASP A 283 -4.09 -12.38 -3.46
CA ASP A 283 -4.93 -13.53 -3.14
C ASP A 283 -4.51 -14.80 -3.88
N HIS A 284 -4.03 -14.67 -5.11
CA HIS A 284 -3.55 -15.79 -5.91
C HIS A 284 -2.20 -16.31 -5.41
N LEU A 285 -1.26 -15.40 -5.13
CA LEU A 285 0.11 -15.75 -4.70
C LEU A 285 0.21 -16.03 -3.19
N GLY A 286 -0.87 -15.93 -2.43
CA GLY A 286 -0.84 -16.16 -0.98
C GLY A 286 -0.14 -15.03 -0.22
N LEU A 287 -0.36 -13.78 -0.62
CA LEU A 287 0.16 -12.59 0.02
C LEU A 287 -0.94 -11.83 0.78
N GLY A 288 -0.55 -11.05 1.78
CA GLY A 288 -1.46 -10.29 2.61
C GLY A 288 -1.49 -8.79 2.29
N VAL A 289 -2.63 -8.17 2.56
CA VAL A 289 -2.86 -6.73 2.49
C VAL A 289 -3.44 -6.27 3.82
N LYS A 290 -2.89 -5.21 4.40
CA LYS A 290 -3.39 -4.60 5.64
C LYS A 290 -3.90 -3.19 5.41
N THR A 291 -4.88 -2.78 6.22
CA THR A 291 -5.38 -1.40 6.28
C THR A 291 -5.64 -0.98 7.72
N GLY A 292 -5.76 0.34 7.95
CA GLY A 292 -5.97 0.95 9.24
C GLY A 292 -4.89 1.94 9.59
N LEU A 293 -4.20 1.74 10.71
CA LEU A 293 -3.02 2.55 11.04
C LEU A 293 -1.92 2.37 9.98
N PRO A 294 -1.15 3.46 9.73
CA PRO A 294 -1.15 4.77 10.38
C PRO A 294 -2.14 5.76 9.78
N TYR A 295 -2.43 6.83 10.53
CA TYR A 295 -3.09 8.01 9.98
C TYR A 295 -2.09 9.07 9.54
N ILE A 296 -2.45 9.81 8.49
CA ILE A 296 -1.88 11.10 8.10
C ILE A 296 -2.95 12.20 8.19
N TRP A 297 -2.55 13.47 8.07
CA TRP A 297 -3.46 14.61 8.02
C TRP A 297 -3.58 15.13 6.58
N HIS A 298 -4.71 14.90 5.95
CA HIS A 298 -4.99 15.39 4.60
C HIS A 298 -5.57 16.81 4.65
N SER A 299 -4.89 17.77 4.03
CA SER A 299 -5.19 19.20 4.23
C SER A 299 -5.95 19.87 3.10
N LYS A 300 -5.97 19.27 1.90
CA LYS A 300 -6.48 19.97 0.71
C LYS A 300 -7.69 19.30 0.09
N ALA A 301 -8.80 20.05 0.09
CA ALA A 301 -9.97 19.70 -0.71
C ALA A 301 -9.78 20.12 -2.17
N SER A 302 -9.98 19.21 -3.10
CA SER A 302 -10.03 19.50 -4.53
C SER A 302 -11.39 20.05 -4.95
N ASN A 303 -11.46 20.68 -6.14
CA ASN A 303 -12.72 21.21 -6.67
C ASN A 303 -13.61 20.04 -7.17
N PRO A 304 -14.81 19.83 -6.56
CA PRO A 304 -15.67 18.69 -6.88
C PRO A 304 -16.20 18.72 -8.33
N PHE A 305 -16.38 19.90 -8.94
CA PHE A 305 -16.82 19.97 -10.34
C PHE A 305 -15.73 19.58 -11.32
N VAL A 306 -14.47 19.90 -11.00
CA VAL A 306 -13.30 19.43 -11.78
C VAL A 306 -13.14 17.94 -11.61
N ASN A 307 -13.31 17.43 -10.39
CA ASN A 307 -13.26 16.00 -10.10
C ASN A 307 -14.36 15.24 -10.85
N LEU A 308 -15.62 15.71 -10.77
CA LEU A 308 -16.73 15.08 -11.47
C LEU A 308 -16.48 14.93 -12.97
N LYS A 309 -15.88 15.96 -13.60
CA LYS A 309 -15.51 15.88 -15.01
C LYS A 309 -14.51 14.77 -15.30
N LYS A 310 -13.55 14.53 -14.38
CA LYS A 310 -12.55 13.47 -14.50
C LYS A 310 -13.10 12.09 -14.17
N GLU A 311 -14.06 12.01 -13.26
CA GLU A 311 -14.61 10.76 -12.71
C GLU A 311 -15.82 10.24 -13.51
N TYR A 312 -16.48 11.08 -14.31
CA TYR A 312 -17.81 10.83 -14.87
C TYR A 312 -17.95 9.46 -15.54
N LYS A 313 -17.03 9.09 -16.42
CA LYS A 313 -17.08 7.78 -17.09
C LYS A 313 -16.83 6.64 -16.12
N GLY A 314 -15.91 6.82 -15.18
CA GLY A 314 -15.54 5.79 -14.20
C GLY A 314 -16.67 5.45 -13.26
N ILE A 315 -17.56 6.41 -12.92
CA ILE A 315 -18.75 6.15 -12.10
C ILE A 315 -19.61 5.04 -12.73
N PHE A 316 -19.78 5.08 -14.04
CA PHE A 316 -20.54 4.03 -14.75
C PHE A 316 -19.72 2.76 -14.98
N TRP A 317 -18.47 2.89 -15.36
CA TRP A 317 -17.63 1.74 -15.66
C TRP A 317 -17.38 0.85 -14.43
N GLN A 318 -17.38 1.40 -13.21
CA GLN A 318 -17.22 0.61 -12.00
C GLN A 318 -18.26 -0.49 -11.85
N GLU A 319 -19.49 -0.29 -12.35
CA GLU A 319 -20.56 -1.30 -12.32
C GLU A 319 -20.20 -2.55 -13.14
N ASP A 320 -19.34 -2.42 -14.15
CA ASP A 320 -18.82 -3.52 -14.97
C ASP A 320 -17.46 -4.02 -14.47
N ILE A 321 -16.59 -3.11 -14.00
CA ILE A 321 -15.23 -3.42 -13.58
C ILE A 321 -15.23 -4.23 -12.27
N ILE A 322 -16.08 -3.90 -11.31
CA ILE A 322 -16.16 -4.60 -10.03
C ILE A 322 -16.53 -6.08 -10.22
N PRO A 323 -17.63 -6.44 -10.92
CA PRO A 323 -17.93 -7.84 -11.20
C PRO A 323 -16.82 -8.56 -11.98
N PHE A 324 -16.14 -7.85 -12.89
CA PHE A 324 -15.01 -8.40 -13.62
C PHE A 324 -13.89 -8.84 -12.66
N PHE A 325 -13.44 -7.97 -11.75
CA PHE A 325 -12.38 -8.30 -10.80
C PHE A 325 -12.80 -9.35 -9.78
N GLN A 326 -14.06 -9.36 -9.34
CA GLN A 326 -14.60 -10.40 -8.48
C GLN A 326 -14.61 -11.78 -9.14
N ALA A 327 -14.78 -11.84 -10.45
CA ALA A 327 -14.79 -13.07 -11.22
C ALA A 327 -13.42 -13.43 -11.84
N ALA A 328 -12.43 -12.54 -11.77
CA ALA A 328 -11.10 -12.73 -12.34
C ALA A 328 -10.41 -13.95 -11.71
N LYS A 329 -9.84 -14.80 -12.55
CA LYS A 329 -9.11 -16.00 -12.12
C LYS A 329 -7.75 -16.03 -12.78
N LEU A 330 -6.77 -16.37 -11.99
CA LEU A 330 -5.41 -16.63 -12.43
C LEU A 330 -5.15 -18.13 -12.40
N THR A 331 -4.46 -18.65 -13.39
CA THR A 331 -4.13 -20.07 -13.48
C THR A 331 -2.88 -20.37 -12.65
N LYS A 332 -2.61 -21.66 -12.38
CA LYS A 332 -1.46 -22.07 -11.57
C LYS A 332 -0.11 -21.74 -12.23
N GLU A 333 -0.09 -21.53 -13.52
CA GLU A 333 1.09 -21.14 -14.29
C GLU A 333 1.47 -19.66 -14.05
N CYS A 334 0.56 -18.87 -13.48
CA CYS A 334 0.80 -17.50 -13.03
C CYS A 334 1.46 -17.53 -11.64
N ASP A 335 2.73 -17.96 -11.57
CA ASP A 335 3.50 -18.15 -10.34
C ASP A 335 4.36 -16.94 -9.94
N THR A 336 4.38 -15.90 -10.78
CA THR A 336 5.05 -14.61 -10.51
C THR A 336 4.09 -13.45 -10.68
N VAL A 337 4.42 -12.31 -10.06
CA VAL A 337 3.61 -11.08 -10.16
C VAL A 337 3.47 -10.64 -11.62
N GLN A 338 4.55 -10.68 -12.40
CA GLN A 338 4.53 -10.30 -13.81
C GLN A 338 3.59 -11.20 -14.62
N LYS A 339 3.67 -12.52 -14.47
CA LYS A 339 2.75 -13.46 -15.15
C LYS A 339 1.30 -13.23 -14.74
N CYS A 340 1.04 -13.02 -13.47
CA CYS A 340 -0.29 -12.66 -12.96
C CYS A 340 -0.81 -11.39 -13.63
N TYR A 341 0.02 -10.35 -13.67
CA TYR A 341 -0.34 -9.04 -14.20
C TYR A 341 -0.61 -9.09 -15.72
N ILE A 342 0.24 -9.79 -16.48
CA ILE A 342 0.03 -10.03 -17.91
C ILE A 342 -1.26 -10.82 -18.17
N SER A 343 -1.53 -11.86 -17.38
CA SER A 343 -2.78 -12.62 -17.49
C SER A 343 -4.01 -11.75 -17.21
N LEU A 344 -3.94 -10.86 -16.20
CA LEU A 344 -5.02 -9.89 -15.95
C LEU A 344 -5.17 -8.89 -17.09
N SER A 345 -4.08 -8.39 -17.68
CA SER A 345 -4.14 -7.45 -18.81
C SER A 345 -4.88 -8.06 -20.00
N GLN A 346 -4.63 -9.33 -20.29
CA GLN A 346 -5.35 -10.05 -21.37
C GLN A 346 -6.85 -10.14 -21.07
N GLN A 347 -7.23 -10.48 -19.83
CA GLN A 347 -8.63 -10.54 -19.41
C GLN A 347 -9.31 -9.15 -19.46
N VAL A 348 -8.60 -8.08 -19.07
CA VAL A 348 -9.07 -6.69 -19.21
C VAL A 348 -9.33 -6.38 -20.68
N LYS A 349 -8.38 -6.69 -21.58
CA LYS A 349 -8.51 -6.46 -23.01
C LYS A 349 -9.73 -7.17 -23.62
N GLU A 350 -9.91 -8.44 -23.27
CA GLU A 350 -10.98 -9.29 -23.84
C GLU A 350 -12.38 -8.94 -23.33
N LYS A 351 -12.50 -8.63 -22.03
CA LYS A 351 -13.79 -8.45 -21.36
C LYS A 351 -14.17 -6.98 -21.27
N LEU A 352 -13.30 -6.13 -20.74
CA LEU A 352 -13.58 -4.70 -20.54
C LEU A 352 -13.38 -3.89 -21.82
N GLY A 353 -12.56 -4.34 -22.76
CA GLY A 353 -12.41 -3.71 -24.09
C GLY A 353 -13.70 -3.62 -24.88
N LYS A 354 -14.72 -4.40 -24.52
CA LYS A 354 -16.07 -4.33 -25.12
C LYS A 354 -16.90 -3.17 -24.57
N ILE A 355 -16.55 -2.65 -23.41
CA ILE A 355 -17.26 -1.55 -22.74
C ILE A 355 -16.77 -0.22 -23.30
N ASP A 356 -15.46 -0.03 -23.40
CA ASP A 356 -14.85 1.16 -23.99
C ASP A 356 -13.45 0.81 -24.55
N PRO A 357 -13.04 1.35 -25.72
CA PRO A 357 -11.72 1.16 -26.30
C PRO A 357 -10.56 1.58 -25.37
N TYR A 358 -10.82 2.42 -24.38
CA TYR A 358 -9.86 2.80 -23.36
C TYR A 358 -9.25 1.57 -22.65
N PHE A 359 -10.05 0.53 -22.37
CA PHE A 359 -9.56 -0.68 -21.70
C PHE A 359 -8.63 -1.52 -22.56
N ILE A 360 -8.73 -1.45 -23.89
CA ILE A 360 -7.76 -2.05 -24.79
C ILE A 360 -6.42 -1.33 -24.65
N LYS A 361 -6.45 0.00 -24.70
CA LYS A 361 -5.24 0.84 -24.52
C LYS A 361 -4.63 0.66 -23.14
N LEU A 362 -5.45 0.57 -22.09
CA LEU A 362 -4.99 0.30 -20.73
C LEU A 362 -4.29 -1.06 -20.63
N ALA A 363 -4.89 -2.11 -21.21
CA ALA A 363 -4.30 -3.44 -21.22
C ALA A 363 -2.94 -3.48 -21.94
N ASP A 364 -2.80 -2.78 -23.06
CA ASP A 364 -1.53 -2.67 -23.78
C ASP A 364 -0.49 -1.88 -22.96
N ALA A 365 -0.93 -0.85 -22.23
CA ALA A 365 -0.06 -0.13 -21.31
C ALA A 365 0.36 -0.96 -20.09
N MET A 366 -0.50 -1.85 -19.59
CA MET A 366 -0.15 -2.81 -18.53
C MET A 366 0.97 -3.75 -18.97
N VAL A 367 0.95 -4.21 -20.23
CA VAL A 367 2.05 -5.03 -20.80
C VAL A 367 3.32 -4.20 -20.92
N THR A 368 3.22 -3.00 -21.49
CA THR A 368 4.36 -2.06 -21.64
C THR A 368 4.99 -1.73 -20.28
N TRP A 369 4.20 -1.58 -19.25
CA TRP A 369 4.67 -1.37 -17.88
C TRP A 369 5.53 -2.52 -17.38
N ILE A 370 5.10 -3.77 -17.55
CA ILE A 370 5.89 -4.95 -17.15
C ILE A 370 7.19 -5.03 -17.94
N GLU A 371 7.16 -4.77 -19.24
CA GLU A 371 8.37 -4.74 -20.05
C GLU A 371 9.36 -3.64 -19.62
N ALA A 372 8.84 -2.46 -19.24
CA ALA A 372 9.66 -1.37 -18.70
C ALA A 372 10.22 -1.71 -17.32
N TRP A 373 9.39 -2.33 -16.47
CA TRP A 373 9.83 -2.81 -15.16
C TRP A 373 10.97 -3.81 -15.28
N ASP A 374 10.83 -4.83 -16.12
CA ASP A 374 11.84 -5.87 -16.31
C ASP A 374 13.12 -5.30 -16.93
N MET A 375 12.99 -4.36 -17.88
CA MET A 375 14.14 -3.64 -18.47
C MET A 375 14.99 -2.94 -17.39
N LEU A 376 14.37 -2.29 -16.41
CA LEU A 376 15.09 -1.54 -15.36
C LEU A 376 15.49 -2.40 -14.15
N ASN A 377 14.89 -3.59 -13.98
CA ASN A 377 15.02 -4.39 -12.76
C ASN A 377 15.48 -5.83 -13.01
N SER A 378 15.86 -6.19 -14.24
CA SER A 378 16.49 -7.51 -14.53
C SER A 378 17.84 -7.64 -13.82
N LYS A 379 18.29 -8.87 -13.57
CA LYS A 379 19.59 -9.12 -12.94
C LYS A 379 20.77 -8.58 -13.76
N ASP A 380 20.63 -8.57 -15.08
CA ASP A 380 21.63 -8.05 -16.00
C ASP A 380 21.77 -6.53 -15.90
N SER A 381 20.70 -5.80 -15.54
CA SER A 381 20.75 -4.36 -15.28
C SER A 381 21.54 -4.02 -14.00
N LYS A 382 21.51 -4.90 -12.99
CA LYS A 382 22.30 -4.72 -11.76
C LYS A 382 23.80 -4.83 -12.00
N GLU A 383 24.24 -5.69 -12.93
CA GLU A 383 25.66 -5.80 -13.32
C GLU A 383 26.12 -4.63 -14.18
N ALA A 384 25.25 -4.09 -15.04
CA ALA A 384 25.56 -2.91 -15.87
C ALA A 384 25.71 -1.62 -15.04
N ASP A 385 24.89 -1.43 -14.00
CA ASP A 385 24.99 -0.28 -13.09
C ASP A 385 26.26 -0.34 -12.22
N VAL A 386 26.69 -1.54 -11.82
CA VAL A 386 27.95 -1.76 -11.10
C VAL A 386 29.17 -1.53 -12.04
N ALA A 387 29.07 -1.93 -13.32
CA ALA A 387 30.12 -1.71 -14.33
C ALA A 387 30.19 -0.23 -14.80
N ASN A 388 29.05 0.48 -14.80
CA ASN A 388 28.96 1.88 -15.19
C ASN A 388 29.14 2.88 -14.03
N GLY A 389 29.78 2.57 -12.96
CA GLY A 389 30.07 3.37 -11.76
C GLY A 389 30.36 4.88 -11.96
N LYS A 390 29.67 5.52 -12.92
CA LYS A 390 29.74 6.93 -13.33
C LYS A 390 28.37 7.57 -13.41
N LEU A 391 27.67 7.62 -12.28
CA LEU A 391 26.64 8.64 -12.03
C LEU A 391 26.70 8.99 -10.53
N LYS A 392 27.89 9.37 -10.06
CA LYS A 392 28.04 10.16 -8.84
C LYS A 392 28.11 11.62 -9.25
N GLY A 393 27.24 12.37 -8.64
CA GLY A 393 26.93 13.75 -8.83
C GLY A 393 28.07 14.73 -9.06
N LYS A 394 27.70 15.75 -9.73
CA LYS A 394 28.13 17.12 -9.45
C LYS A 394 26.90 17.99 -9.26
#